data_a18d31e74aef63e75d4b21e1960e44bf
#
_entry.id   a18d31e74aef63e75d4b21e1960e44bf
#
_cell.length_a   1.000
_cell.length_b   1.000
_cell.length_c   1.000
_cell.angle_alpha   90.00
_cell.angle_beta   90.00
_cell.angle_gamma   90.00
#
_symmetry.space_group_name_H-M   'P 1'
#
loop_
_entity.id
_entity.type
_entity.pdbx_description
1 polymer ?
#
loop_
_entity_poly.entity_id
_entity_poly.type
_entity_poly.pdbx_seq_one_letter_code
_entity_poly.pdbx_strand_id
1 'polypeptide(L)'
;MHSSRRSFVSSLAGAAVLPAFHSGAGRRIREAWEVAGRRLPAELADDESYWSTIQRAFDADRTLVNLNNGGCSPAPTHVLEAMIRDLRFSNELPVEHMWRVLEPRIESVRRDLAREFGCDAEEMAITRNASESLETMIFGIDLRRGDEVIVSNQNYGRMLTSWDQRVRRDGIVVRPISFEVPPPSAKHIVDRFAAAITPRTRVIEVPHITNLTGQIMPIRELVRLARPRGIEVFVDGAHAFAHFPFTRDELDCDYYGTSLHKWLLAPIGTGFLYVRKGKQRALWPLMAAPATMDDNIRKYEEIGTHPAANHNAVAAAIAFHRAIGAERKVARLRFLRDRWARRLIAEGKGRVRVLTPLDSPDGAGIGFVSIDGLDHNKLGAWLHEKHRIITTPITHEEFSGVRVTPNVYTTLDEIDLFAERVLGALRQGLA
;
A
#
# COMPACT_ATOMS: atom_id res chain seq x y z
N MET A 1 8.02 37.32 -12.93
CA MET A 1 8.81 36.27 -12.29
C MET A 1 8.71 36.45 -10.77
N HIS A 2 7.71 35.86 -10.13
CA HIS A 2 7.56 35.84 -8.68
C HIS A 2 7.64 34.38 -8.22
N SER A 3 8.83 33.97 -7.79
CA SER A 3 9.02 32.73 -7.02
C SER A 3 8.26 32.86 -5.69
N SER A 4 7.24 32.05 -5.51
CA SER A 4 6.40 32.14 -4.31
C SER A 4 7.19 31.73 -3.06
N ARG A 5 6.99 32.46 -1.95
CA ARG A 5 7.56 32.13 -0.63
C ARG A 5 7.27 30.70 -0.16
N ARG A 6 6.25 30.01 -0.73
CA ARG A 6 5.93 28.62 -0.46
C ARG A 6 6.97 27.64 -0.98
N SER A 7 7.61 27.88 -2.14
CA SER A 7 8.66 27.00 -2.66
C SER A 7 9.98 27.09 -1.89
N PHE A 8 10.23 28.22 -1.24
CA PHE A 8 11.42 28.42 -0.39
C PHE A 8 11.26 27.74 0.98
N VAL A 9 10.05 27.73 1.54
CA VAL A 9 9.75 27.06 2.83
C VAL A 9 9.75 25.54 2.68
N SER A 10 9.31 24.98 1.54
CA SER A 10 9.39 23.54 1.28
C SER A 10 10.83 23.02 1.13
N SER A 11 11.75 23.83 0.62
CA SER A 11 13.20 23.47 0.56
C SER A 11 13.87 23.53 1.94
N LEU A 12 13.40 24.39 2.86
CA LEU A 12 13.92 24.46 4.24
C LEU A 12 13.36 23.33 5.13
N ALA A 13 12.13 22.86 4.89
CA ALA A 13 11.57 21.70 5.60
C ALA A 13 12.36 20.42 5.28
N GLY A 14 12.87 20.26 4.06
CA GLY A 14 13.78 19.16 3.70
C GLY A 14 15.11 19.19 4.46
N ALA A 15 15.66 20.37 4.74
CA ALA A 15 16.91 20.52 5.46
C ALA A 15 16.81 20.18 6.97
N ALA A 16 15.62 20.32 7.58
CA ALA A 16 15.40 20.02 9.00
C ALA A 16 15.33 18.52 9.32
N VAL A 17 15.14 17.65 8.31
CA VAL A 17 15.09 16.17 8.45
C VAL A 17 16.50 15.56 8.44
N LEU A 18 17.52 16.29 8.02
CA LEU A 18 18.90 15.81 7.83
C LEU A 18 19.70 15.41 9.07
N PRO A 19 19.44 15.89 10.32
CA PRO A 19 20.20 15.44 11.49
C PRO A 19 20.03 13.97 11.84
N ALA A 20 18.95 13.31 11.38
CA ALA A 20 18.69 11.89 11.68
C ALA A 20 19.58 10.91 10.90
N PHE A 21 20.34 11.37 9.92
CA PHE A 21 21.13 10.53 9.00
C PHE A 21 22.65 10.66 9.20
N HIS A 22 23.14 10.36 10.40
CA HIS A 22 24.59 10.28 10.65
C HIS A 22 25.21 8.94 10.23
N SER A 23 24.40 7.94 9.86
CA SER A 23 24.84 6.65 9.33
C SER A 23 25.30 6.75 7.86
N GLY A 24 26.06 5.75 7.39
CA GLY A 24 26.45 5.66 5.99
C GLY A 24 25.26 5.63 5.01
N ALA A 25 24.10 5.12 5.45
CA ALA A 25 22.84 5.12 4.70
C ALA A 25 22.28 6.55 4.54
N GLY A 26 22.31 7.37 5.59
CA GLY A 26 21.86 8.76 5.52
C GLY A 26 22.69 9.63 4.59
N ARG A 27 24.01 9.39 4.51
CA ARG A 27 24.88 10.05 3.56
C ARG A 27 24.48 9.73 2.12
N ARG A 28 24.23 8.45 1.81
CA ARG A 28 23.79 8.00 0.47
C ARG A 28 22.46 8.62 0.04
N ILE A 29 21.51 8.75 0.96
CA ILE A 29 20.23 9.42 0.67
C ILE A 29 20.43 10.89 0.33
N ARG A 30 21.34 11.57 1.01
CA ARG A 30 21.70 12.96 0.72
C ARG A 30 22.34 13.09 -0.66
N GLU A 31 23.30 12.21 -0.99
CA GLU A 31 23.93 12.13 -2.32
C GLU A 31 22.88 11.93 -3.42
N ALA A 32 21.91 11.01 -3.21
CA ALA A 32 20.80 10.80 -4.13
C ALA A 32 19.96 12.08 -4.31
N TRP A 33 19.73 12.81 -3.24
CA TRP A 33 18.97 14.05 -3.29
C TRP A 33 19.71 15.17 -4.04
N GLU A 34 21.00 15.25 -3.86
CA GLU A 34 21.87 16.18 -4.61
C GLU A 34 21.88 15.84 -6.10
N VAL A 35 21.96 14.54 -6.45
CA VAL A 35 21.86 14.06 -7.85
C VAL A 35 20.48 14.34 -8.45
N ALA A 36 19.40 14.14 -7.68
CA ALA A 36 18.05 14.43 -8.14
C ALA A 36 17.85 15.91 -8.50
N GLY A 37 18.45 16.81 -7.74
CA GLY A 37 18.36 18.27 -7.97
C GLY A 37 16.91 18.72 -8.20
N ARG A 38 16.70 19.48 -9.29
CA ARG A 38 15.39 19.98 -9.74
C ARG A 38 14.82 19.19 -10.93
N ARG A 39 15.36 18.00 -11.22
CA ARG A 39 14.93 17.18 -12.36
C ARG A 39 13.48 16.70 -12.18
N LEU A 40 12.75 16.58 -13.30
CA LEU A 40 11.39 16.10 -13.29
C LEU A 40 11.32 14.61 -12.90
N PRO A 41 10.25 14.15 -12.24
CA PRO A 41 10.08 12.75 -11.86
C PRO A 41 10.21 11.77 -13.04
N ALA A 42 9.67 12.12 -14.22
CA ALA A 42 9.76 11.31 -15.43
C ALA A 42 11.21 11.17 -15.96
N GLU A 43 12.03 12.22 -15.85
CA GLU A 43 13.45 12.22 -16.25
C GLU A 43 14.34 11.39 -15.32
N LEU A 44 13.87 11.16 -14.10
CA LEU A 44 14.56 10.35 -13.11
C LEU A 44 14.09 8.90 -13.11
N ALA A 45 12.95 8.60 -13.73
CA ALA A 45 12.34 7.27 -13.65
C ALA A 45 13.25 6.14 -14.14
N ASP A 46 14.08 6.40 -15.16
CA ASP A 46 15.06 5.47 -15.77
C ASP A 46 16.53 5.77 -15.41
N ASP A 47 16.80 6.79 -14.62
CA ASP A 47 18.18 7.18 -14.26
C ASP A 47 18.78 6.26 -13.18
N GLU A 48 19.49 5.23 -13.62
CA GLU A 48 20.15 4.28 -12.71
C GLU A 48 21.25 4.92 -11.85
N SER A 49 21.79 6.08 -12.21
CA SER A 49 22.75 6.78 -11.35
C SER A 49 22.08 7.24 -10.04
N TYR A 50 20.82 7.66 -10.12
CA TYR A 50 20.01 8.02 -8.98
C TYR A 50 19.50 6.76 -8.25
N TRP A 51 18.86 5.82 -8.97
CA TRP A 51 18.21 4.66 -8.33
C TRP A 51 19.19 3.67 -7.74
N SER A 52 20.40 3.53 -8.31
CA SER A 52 21.46 2.71 -7.69
C SER A 52 21.85 3.19 -6.29
N THR A 53 21.75 4.49 -6.03
CA THR A 53 21.98 5.05 -4.69
C THR A 53 20.86 4.67 -3.72
N ILE A 54 19.60 4.70 -4.18
CA ILE A 54 18.43 4.22 -3.40
C ILE A 54 18.53 2.71 -3.16
N GLN A 55 18.90 1.92 -4.17
CA GLN A 55 19.04 0.45 -4.08
C GLN A 55 20.07 0.04 -3.01
N ARG A 56 21.17 0.78 -2.86
CA ARG A 56 22.19 0.56 -1.83
C ARG A 56 21.74 0.85 -0.40
N ALA A 57 20.56 1.46 -0.20
CA ALA A 57 19.98 1.63 1.12
C ALA A 57 19.33 0.35 1.68
N PHE A 58 19.25 -0.71 0.86
CA PHE A 58 18.63 -1.98 1.23
C PHE A 58 19.67 -3.10 1.36
N ASP A 59 19.58 -3.83 2.46
CA ASP A 59 20.31 -5.07 2.67
C ASP A 59 19.40 -6.26 2.28
N ALA A 60 19.02 -6.29 1.00
CA ALA A 60 18.14 -7.31 0.45
C ALA A 60 18.95 -8.52 -0.08
N ASP A 61 18.38 -9.71 0.07
CA ASP A 61 18.94 -10.92 -0.55
C ASP A 61 18.86 -10.80 -2.09
N ARG A 62 20.03 -10.65 -2.71
CA ARG A 62 20.18 -10.54 -4.17
C ARG A 62 20.35 -11.88 -4.87
N THR A 63 20.31 -12.98 -4.14
CA THR A 63 20.33 -14.34 -4.74
C THR A 63 18.96 -14.73 -5.31
N LEU A 64 17.91 -13.96 -4.96
CA LEU A 64 16.54 -14.09 -5.45
C LEU A 64 16.07 -12.74 -6.01
N VAL A 65 15.41 -12.79 -7.16
CA VAL A 65 14.72 -11.62 -7.73
C VAL A 65 13.35 -11.52 -7.12
N ASN A 66 13.13 -10.52 -6.24
CA ASN A 66 11.85 -10.33 -5.58
C ASN A 66 10.95 -9.40 -6.40
N LEU A 67 9.97 -9.98 -7.09
CA LEU A 67 8.89 -9.27 -7.77
C LEU A 67 7.52 -9.48 -7.08
N ASN A 68 7.53 -9.75 -5.78
CA ASN A 68 6.33 -9.84 -4.93
C ASN A 68 6.35 -8.84 -3.76
N ASN A 69 6.80 -7.61 -4.01
CA ASN A 69 6.80 -6.55 -3.00
C ASN A 69 5.39 -6.08 -2.60
N GLY A 70 4.38 -6.41 -3.41
CA GLY A 70 2.98 -6.21 -3.03
C GLY A 70 2.51 -7.09 -1.87
N GLY A 71 3.17 -8.20 -1.59
CA GLY A 71 2.96 -8.99 -0.37
C GLY A 71 3.54 -8.26 0.85
N CYS A 72 4.83 -8.07 0.84
CA CYS A 72 5.62 -7.37 1.84
C CYS A 72 6.93 -6.90 1.19
N SER A 73 7.46 -5.77 1.59
CA SER A 73 8.74 -5.24 1.12
C SER A 73 9.80 -5.24 2.23
N PRO A 74 11.08 -5.44 1.92
CA PRO A 74 12.14 -5.20 2.89
C PRO A 74 12.17 -3.74 3.30
N ALA A 75 12.43 -3.47 4.57
CA ALA A 75 12.72 -2.12 5.04
C ALA A 75 14.16 -1.73 4.66
N PRO A 76 14.44 -0.44 4.41
CA PRO A 76 15.82 0.03 4.28
C PRO A 76 16.63 -0.26 5.53
N THR A 77 17.93 -0.49 5.40
CA THR A 77 18.84 -0.88 6.48
C THR A 77 18.72 0.04 7.70
N HIS A 78 18.70 1.37 7.49
CA HIS A 78 18.60 2.33 8.60
C HIS A 78 17.24 2.31 9.33
N VAL A 79 16.16 1.89 8.64
CA VAL A 79 14.83 1.69 9.27
C VAL A 79 14.88 0.45 10.16
N LEU A 80 15.45 -0.64 9.66
CA LEU A 80 15.65 -1.87 10.44
C LEU A 80 16.57 -1.63 11.65
N GLU A 81 17.68 -0.90 11.47
CA GLU A 81 18.60 -0.54 12.56
C GLU A 81 17.92 0.31 13.64
N ALA A 82 17.04 1.23 13.26
CA ALA A 82 16.27 2.02 14.23
C ALA A 82 15.37 1.12 15.08
N MET A 83 14.67 0.16 14.48
CA MET A 83 13.85 -0.82 15.20
C MET A 83 14.70 -1.69 16.12
N ILE A 84 15.81 -2.25 15.63
CA ILE A 84 16.70 -3.12 16.42
C ILE A 84 17.29 -2.36 17.62
N ARG A 85 17.70 -1.12 17.44
CA ARG A 85 18.19 -0.27 18.54
C ARG A 85 17.15 -0.08 19.61
N ASP A 86 15.91 0.25 19.25
CA ASP A 86 14.84 0.50 20.20
C ASP A 86 14.37 -0.83 20.86
N LEU A 87 14.43 -1.98 20.17
CA LEU A 87 14.21 -3.31 20.76
C LEU A 87 15.26 -3.62 21.82
N ARG A 88 16.54 -3.40 21.54
CA ARG A 88 17.63 -3.61 22.52
C ARG A 88 17.47 -2.71 23.73
N PHE A 89 17.22 -1.41 23.49
CA PHE A 89 17.00 -0.45 24.55
C PHE A 89 15.81 -0.83 25.45
N SER A 90 14.67 -1.22 24.86
CA SER A 90 13.52 -1.65 25.66
C SER A 90 13.81 -2.91 26.49
N ASN A 91 14.64 -3.84 25.98
CA ASN A 91 14.97 -5.08 26.68
C ASN A 91 15.87 -4.88 27.91
N GLU A 92 16.59 -3.76 28.01
CA GLU A 92 17.42 -3.45 29.18
C GLU A 92 16.59 -3.21 30.43
N LEU A 93 15.45 -2.52 30.33
CA LEU A 93 14.51 -2.27 31.43
C LEU A 93 13.11 -2.00 30.85
N PRO A 94 12.31 -3.03 30.49
CA PRO A 94 11.09 -2.89 29.71
C PRO A 94 10.06 -1.90 30.32
N VAL A 95 9.82 -1.97 31.62
CA VAL A 95 8.84 -1.10 32.31
C VAL A 95 9.18 0.38 32.20
N GLU A 96 10.45 0.73 32.20
CA GLU A 96 10.91 2.12 32.13
C GLU A 96 11.13 2.52 30.66
N HIS A 97 11.95 1.76 29.92
CA HIS A 97 12.39 2.14 28.59
C HIS A 97 11.27 2.02 27.54
N MET A 98 10.45 0.97 27.61
CA MET A 98 9.34 0.80 26.67
C MET A 98 8.20 1.76 27.00
N TRP A 99 7.64 1.68 28.22
CA TRP A 99 6.42 2.41 28.54
C TRP A 99 6.62 3.90 28.79
N ARG A 100 7.73 4.30 29.44
CA ARG A 100 7.95 5.71 29.79
C ARG A 100 8.78 6.50 28.79
N VAL A 101 9.56 5.80 27.94
CA VAL A 101 10.45 6.47 26.97
C VAL A 101 10.01 6.23 25.54
N LEU A 102 9.79 4.97 25.13
CA LEU A 102 9.52 4.66 23.71
C LEU A 102 8.06 4.86 23.33
N GLU A 103 7.10 4.45 24.14
CA GLU A 103 5.66 4.62 23.82
C GLU A 103 5.26 6.09 23.64
N PRO A 104 5.67 7.05 24.48
CA PRO A 104 5.33 8.46 24.26
C PRO A 104 5.87 9.02 22.93
N ARG A 105 6.90 8.42 22.34
CA ARG A 105 7.44 8.83 21.03
C ARG A 105 6.52 8.45 19.87
N ILE A 106 5.64 7.47 20.04
CA ILE A 106 4.66 7.04 19.05
C ILE A 106 3.76 8.22 18.64
N GLU A 107 3.48 9.15 19.54
CA GLU A 107 2.69 10.34 19.23
C GLU A 107 3.36 11.26 18.18
N SER A 108 4.68 11.30 18.10
CA SER A 108 5.37 12.02 17.02
C SER A 108 5.23 11.31 15.69
N VAL A 109 5.26 9.97 15.69
CA VAL A 109 5.04 9.14 14.49
C VAL A 109 3.61 9.31 13.99
N ARG A 110 2.61 9.31 14.88
CA ARG A 110 1.21 9.57 14.55
C ARG A 110 1.04 10.92 13.84
N ARG A 111 1.63 12.00 14.38
CA ARG A 111 1.59 13.33 13.75
C ARG A 111 2.26 13.36 12.39
N ASP A 112 3.37 12.63 12.20
CA ASP A 112 4.05 12.55 10.92
C ASP A 112 3.26 11.76 9.88
N LEU A 113 2.67 10.61 10.26
CA LEU A 113 1.75 9.84 9.39
C LEU A 113 0.51 10.65 9.02
N ALA A 114 -0.10 11.33 10.00
CA ALA A 114 -1.28 12.17 9.76
C ALA A 114 -0.97 13.29 8.76
N ARG A 115 0.22 13.91 8.84
CA ARG A 115 0.67 14.92 7.90
C ARG A 115 0.86 14.34 6.49
N GLU A 116 1.42 13.14 6.36
CA GLU A 116 1.57 12.47 5.05
C GLU A 116 0.22 12.10 4.44
N PHE A 117 -0.73 11.66 5.25
CA PHE A 117 -2.07 11.30 4.80
C PHE A 117 -2.99 12.51 4.59
N GLY A 118 -2.70 13.65 5.23
CA GLY A 118 -3.48 14.88 5.17
C GLY A 118 -4.69 14.88 6.09
N CYS A 119 -4.53 14.44 7.35
CA CYS A 119 -5.59 14.44 8.36
C CYS A 119 -5.10 14.98 9.71
N ASP A 120 -6.02 15.12 10.68
CA ASP A 120 -5.66 15.38 12.07
C ASP A 120 -5.06 14.10 12.70
N ALA A 121 -4.06 14.26 13.56
CA ALA A 121 -3.48 13.14 14.30
C ALA A 121 -4.51 12.43 15.22
N GLU A 122 -5.52 13.17 15.68
CA GLU A 122 -6.63 12.62 16.47
C GLU A 122 -7.66 11.83 15.64
N GLU A 123 -7.40 11.63 14.35
CA GLU A 123 -8.17 10.79 13.45
C GLU A 123 -7.40 9.52 13.01
N MET A 124 -6.17 9.33 13.51
CA MET A 124 -5.29 8.25 13.07
C MET A 124 -4.83 7.37 14.24
N ALA A 125 -5.17 6.09 14.19
CA ALA A 125 -4.62 5.04 15.06
C ALA A 125 -3.49 4.30 14.33
N ILE A 126 -2.41 3.97 15.06
CA ILE A 126 -1.33 3.14 14.53
C ILE A 126 -1.66 1.67 14.82
N THR A 127 -1.71 0.86 13.76
CA THR A 127 -2.07 -0.55 13.82
C THR A 127 -0.90 -1.42 13.36
N ARG A 128 -1.08 -2.75 13.42
CA ARG A 128 -0.06 -3.71 12.97
C ARG A 128 -0.07 -3.93 11.46
N ASN A 129 -1.19 -3.69 10.79
CA ASN A 129 -1.32 -3.84 9.32
C ASN A 129 -2.71 -3.42 8.86
N ALA A 130 -2.93 -3.45 7.53
CA ALA A 130 -4.24 -3.18 6.93
C ALA A 130 -5.33 -4.16 7.39
N SER A 131 -5.00 -5.45 7.64
CA SER A 131 -6.01 -6.42 8.07
C SER A 131 -6.60 -6.04 9.42
N GLU A 132 -5.79 -5.67 10.40
CA GLU A 132 -6.28 -5.16 11.69
C GLU A 132 -7.13 -3.92 11.53
N SER A 133 -6.69 -2.96 10.70
CA SER A 133 -7.43 -1.72 10.43
C SER A 133 -8.78 -1.99 9.78
N LEU A 134 -8.82 -2.85 8.77
CA LEU A 134 -10.03 -3.19 8.03
C LEU A 134 -10.97 -4.05 8.87
N GLU A 135 -10.45 -5.01 9.62
CA GLU A 135 -11.26 -5.82 10.53
C GLU A 135 -11.83 -4.99 11.68
N THR A 136 -11.12 -3.96 12.15
CA THR A 136 -11.68 -2.98 13.09
C THR A 136 -12.91 -2.29 12.48
N MET A 137 -12.87 -1.88 11.21
CA MET A 137 -14.03 -1.31 10.53
C MET A 137 -15.14 -2.35 10.33
N ILE A 138 -14.80 -3.54 9.81
CA ILE A 138 -15.74 -4.61 9.47
C ILE A 138 -16.49 -5.14 10.71
N PHE A 139 -15.76 -5.37 11.79
CA PHE A 139 -16.36 -5.92 13.02
C PHE A 139 -16.88 -4.86 13.99
N GLY A 140 -16.36 -3.63 13.87
CA GLY A 140 -16.73 -2.52 14.74
C GLY A 140 -17.98 -1.75 14.32
N ILE A 141 -18.39 -1.84 13.04
CA ILE A 141 -19.62 -1.18 12.60
C ILE A 141 -20.87 -1.96 13.02
N ASP A 142 -21.88 -1.24 13.56
CA ASP A 142 -23.16 -1.82 13.88
C ASP A 142 -23.98 -2.08 12.62
N LEU A 143 -24.23 -3.35 12.34
CA LEU A 143 -25.09 -3.82 11.25
C LEU A 143 -26.14 -4.78 11.79
N ARG A 144 -27.34 -4.73 11.22
CA ARG A 144 -28.48 -5.58 11.59
C ARG A 144 -28.65 -6.69 10.55
N ARG A 145 -29.32 -7.76 10.95
CA ARG A 145 -29.73 -8.83 10.04
C ARG A 145 -30.43 -8.25 8.81
N GLY A 146 -29.96 -8.63 7.63
CA GLY A 146 -30.49 -8.18 6.34
C GLY A 146 -29.90 -6.86 5.83
N ASP A 147 -29.07 -6.13 6.60
CA ASP A 147 -28.29 -5.03 6.07
C ASP A 147 -27.31 -5.53 5.01
N GLU A 148 -27.08 -4.73 3.99
CA GLU A 148 -26.28 -5.12 2.83
C GLU A 148 -24.95 -4.40 2.79
N VAL A 149 -23.92 -5.15 2.41
CA VAL A 149 -22.55 -4.66 2.17
C VAL A 149 -22.18 -4.94 0.72
N ILE A 150 -21.76 -3.91 -0.01
CA ILE A 150 -21.27 -4.05 -1.37
C ILE A 150 -19.73 -4.16 -1.34
N VAL A 151 -19.21 -5.18 -2.02
CA VAL A 151 -17.78 -5.40 -2.25
C VAL A 151 -17.54 -5.67 -3.73
N SER A 152 -16.32 -5.49 -4.24
CA SER A 152 -15.98 -6.04 -5.55
C SER A 152 -15.41 -7.46 -5.41
N ASN A 153 -15.56 -8.30 -6.42
CA ASN A 153 -14.91 -9.61 -6.49
C ASN A 153 -13.36 -9.49 -6.56
N GLN A 154 -12.84 -8.26 -6.71
CA GLN A 154 -11.41 -7.94 -6.65
C GLN A 154 -10.94 -7.39 -5.29
N ASN A 155 -11.81 -7.37 -4.27
CA ASN A 155 -11.40 -7.08 -2.91
C ASN A 155 -10.43 -8.15 -2.40
N TYR A 156 -9.59 -7.79 -1.43
CA TYR A 156 -8.65 -8.74 -0.84
C TYR A 156 -9.39 -9.91 -0.19
N GLY A 157 -9.06 -11.14 -0.60
CA GLY A 157 -9.79 -12.35 -0.21
C GLY A 157 -9.94 -12.54 1.30
N ARG A 158 -8.96 -12.07 2.10
CA ARG A 158 -9.06 -12.14 3.57
C ARG A 158 -10.17 -11.22 4.10
N MET A 159 -10.39 -10.06 3.49
CA MET A 159 -11.49 -9.17 3.87
C MET A 159 -12.85 -9.74 3.44
N LEU A 160 -12.92 -10.39 2.28
CA LEU A 160 -14.11 -11.14 1.89
C LEU A 160 -14.43 -12.22 2.93
N THR A 161 -13.43 -12.95 3.44
CA THR A 161 -13.61 -13.92 4.54
C THR A 161 -14.12 -13.27 5.83
N SER A 162 -13.69 -12.05 6.15
CA SER A 162 -14.16 -11.31 7.33
C SER A 162 -15.65 -10.94 7.17
N TRP A 163 -16.05 -10.51 5.98
CA TRP A 163 -17.48 -10.29 5.68
C TRP A 163 -18.31 -11.58 5.72
N ASP A 164 -17.79 -12.70 5.21
CA ASP A 164 -18.44 -14.01 5.33
C ASP A 164 -18.66 -14.42 6.79
N GLN A 165 -17.71 -14.08 7.67
CA GLN A 165 -17.89 -14.30 9.10
C GLN A 165 -19.06 -13.46 9.65
N ARG A 166 -19.20 -12.18 9.20
CA ARG A 166 -20.34 -11.32 9.56
C ARG A 166 -21.68 -11.88 9.01
N VAL A 167 -21.67 -12.41 7.78
CA VAL A 167 -22.87 -13.11 7.23
C VAL A 167 -23.31 -14.25 8.14
N ARG A 168 -22.37 -15.12 8.54
CA ARG A 168 -22.67 -16.29 9.40
C ARG A 168 -23.07 -15.87 10.82
N ARG A 169 -22.43 -14.85 11.39
CA ARG A 169 -22.66 -14.42 12.78
C ARG A 169 -23.88 -13.52 12.91
N ASP A 170 -23.99 -12.50 12.06
CA ASP A 170 -24.94 -11.40 12.22
C ASP A 170 -26.11 -11.47 11.22
N GLY A 171 -25.98 -12.29 10.17
CA GLY A 171 -27.02 -12.47 9.15
C GLY A 171 -27.12 -11.26 8.20
N ILE A 172 -26.06 -10.51 8.01
CA ILE A 172 -25.97 -9.48 6.96
C ILE A 172 -25.88 -10.13 5.58
N VAL A 173 -26.00 -9.34 4.52
CA VAL A 173 -25.91 -9.80 3.14
C VAL A 173 -24.74 -9.13 2.43
N VAL A 174 -23.83 -9.90 1.90
CA VAL A 174 -22.73 -9.39 1.04
C VAL A 174 -23.20 -9.44 -0.42
N ARG A 175 -23.01 -8.31 -1.12
CA ARG A 175 -23.31 -8.16 -2.54
C ARG A 175 -22.00 -7.95 -3.31
N PRO A 176 -21.41 -8.99 -3.89
CA PRO A 176 -20.25 -8.83 -4.75
C PRO A 176 -20.69 -8.21 -6.08
N ILE A 177 -19.87 -7.27 -6.58
CA ILE A 177 -19.96 -6.77 -7.94
C ILE A 177 -18.70 -7.14 -8.72
N SER A 178 -18.83 -7.20 -10.04
CA SER A 178 -17.71 -7.33 -10.97
C SER A 178 -17.68 -6.15 -11.94
N PHE A 179 -16.52 -5.91 -12.54
CA PHE A 179 -16.30 -4.94 -13.60
C PHE A 179 -15.21 -5.44 -14.55
N GLU A 180 -15.25 -4.98 -15.80
CA GLU A 180 -14.26 -5.36 -16.81
C GLU A 180 -12.82 -5.05 -16.38
N VAL A 181 -11.86 -5.88 -16.77
CA VAL A 181 -10.44 -5.76 -16.43
C VAL A 181 -9.57 -5.79 -17.69
N PRO A 182 -8.84 -4.69 -17.99
CA PRO A 182 -8.93 -3.38 -17.34
C PRO A 182 -10.28 -2.70 -17.59
N PRO A 183 -10.77 -1.87 -16.66
CA PRO A 183 -12.05 -1.17 -16.85
C PRO A 183 -11.94 -0.11 -17.94
N PRO A 184 -13.00 0.12 -18.72
CA PRO A 184 -12.99 1.11 -19.80
C PRO A 184 -12.90 2.56 -19.27
N SER A 185 -13.32 2.80 -18.02
CA SER A 185 -13.21 4.10 -17.34
C SER A 185 -13.49 3.98 -15.84
N ALA A 186 -13.07 5.00 -15.06
CA ALA A 186 -13.45 5.15 -13.67
C ALA A 186 -14.99 5.22 -13.49
N LYS A 187 -15.68 5.89 -14.42
CA LYS A 187 -17.15 5.97 -14.40
C LYS A 187 -17.80 4.59 -14.49
N HIS A 188 -17.27 3.69 -15.34
CA HIS A 188 -17.79 2.31 -15.46
C HIS A 188 -17.78 1.60 -14.08
N ILE A 189 -16.70 1.74 -13.33
CA ILE A 189 -16.61 1.17 -11.98
C ILE A 189 -17.69 1.77 -11.06
N VAL A 190 -17.82 3.10 -11.04
CA VAL A 190 -18.83 3.80 -10.22
C VAL A 190 -20.24 3.34 -10.58
N ASP A 191 -20.56 3.20 -11.87
CA ASP A 191 -21.86 2.73 -12.35
C ASP A 191 -22.17 1.30 -11.85
N ARG A 192 -21.17 0.41 -11.79
CA ARG A 192 -21.34 -0.96 -11.25
C ARG A 192 -21.69 -0.94 -9.77
N PHE A 193 -21.01 -0.12 -8.97
CA PHE A 193 -21.36 0.07 -7.56
C PHE A 193 -22.74 0.71 -7.41
N ALA A 194 -23.06 1.73 -8.19
CA ALA A 194 -24.36 2.40 -8.15
C ALA A 194 -25.53 1.46 -8.44
N ALA A 195 -25.39 0.58 -9.43
CA ALA A 195 -26.40 -0.40 -9.79
C ALA A 195 -26.67 -1.47 -8.70
N ALA A 196 -25.71 -1.69 -7.81
CA ALA A 196 -25.84 -2.66 -6.70
C ALA A 196 -26.50 -2.07 -5.45
N ILE A 197 -26.60 -0.72 -5.35
CA ILE A 197 -27.19 -0.05 -4.16
C ILE A 197 -28.68 -0.33 -4.05
N THR A 198 -29.10 -0.71 -2.83
CA THR A 198 -30.50 -0.89 -2.45
C THR A 198 -30.82 -0.07 -1.20
N PRO A 199 -32.08 0.04 -0.79
CA PRO A 199 -32.45 0.69 0.49
C PRO A 199 -31.82 0.04 1.74
N ARG A 200 -31.34 -1.20 1.64
CA ARG A 200 -30.68 -1.94 2.72
C ARG A 200 -29.16 -1.80 2.72
N THR A 201 -28.57 -1.20 1.70
CA THR A 201 -27.13 -0.99 1.64
C THR A 201 -26.66 -0.06 2.76
N ARG A 202 -25.67 -0.49 3.55
CA ARG A 202 -25.08 0.27 4.67
C ARG A 202 -23.60 0.55 4.48
N VAL A 203 -22.89 -0.34 3.80
CA VAL A 203 -21.44 -0.23 3.61
C VAL A 203 -21.08 -0.54 2.16
N ILE A 204 -20.12 0.19 1.64
CA ILE A 204 -19.30 -0.17 0.46
C ILE A 204 -17.88 -0.35 0.96
N GLU A 205 -17.27 -1.53 0.76
CA GLU A 205 -15.84 -1.71 0.94
C GLU A 205 -15.15 -1.77 -0.42
N VAL A 206 -14.10 -0.99 -0.57
CA VAL A 206 -13.39 -0.85 -1.84
C VAL A 206 -11.88 -0.74 -1.62
N PRO A 207 -11.04 -1.49 -2.35
CA PRO A 207 -9.60 -1.26 -2.35
C PRO A 207 -9.26 0.05 -3.07
N HIS A 208 -8.34 0.85 -2.54
CA HIS A 208 -7.85 2.04 -3.23
C HIS A 208 -7.00 1.66 -4.46
N ILE A 209 -6.22 0.58 -4.34
CA ILE A 209 -5.62 -0.13 -5.48
C ILE A 209 -5.97 -1.60 -5.35
N THR A 210 -6.51 -2.21 -6.43
CA THR A 210 -6.71 -3.65 -6.44
C THR A 210 -5.38 -4.38 -6.33
N ASN A 211 -5.27 -5.27 -5.36
CA ASN A 211 -4.04 -6.06 -5.16
C ASN A 211 -3.78 -7.06 -6.30
N LEU A 212 -4.79 -7.34 -7.13
CA LEU A 212 -4.72 -8.28 -8.25
C LEU A 212 -4.07 -7.64 -9.48
N THR A 213 -4.64 -6.53 -9.95
CA THR A 213 -4.33 -5.95 -11.26
C THR A 213 -3.63 -4.59 -11.19
N GLY A 214 -3.58 -3.95 -10.00
CA GLY A 214 -2.99 -2.62 -9.86
C GLY A 214 -3.88 -1.48 -10.36
N GLN A 215 -5.19 -1.73 -10.55
CA GLN A 215 -6.17 -0.68 -10.86
C GLN A 215 -6.34 0.26 -9.65
N ILE A 216 -6.18 1.56 -9.86
CA ILE A 216 -6.54 2.59 -8.88
C ILE A 216 -8.04 2.85 -8.99
N MET A 217 -8.75 2.71 -7.87
CA MET A 217 -10.20 2.83 -7.80
C MET A 217 -10.65 4.27 -7.58
N PRO A 218 -11.81 4.69 -8.12
CA PRO A 218 -12.33 6.04 -8.01
C PRO A 218 -12.98 6.30 -6.64
N ILE A 219 -12.16 6.37 -5.59
CA ILE A 219 -12.63 6.44 -4.19
C ILE A 219 -13.52 7.68 -3.96
N ARG A 220 -13.10 8.85 -4.43
CA ARG A 220 -13.85 10.10 -4.24
C ARG A 220 -15.26 10.03 -4.83
N GLU A 221 -15.36 9.47 -6.04
CA GLU A 221 -16.63 9.31 -6.75
C GLU A 221 -17.55 8.32 -6.01
N LEU A 222 -16.99 7.23 -5.48
CA LEU A 222 -17.73 6.27 -4.66
C LEU A 222 -18.19 6.87 -3.33
N VAL A 223 -17.36 7.67 -2.69
CA VAL A 223 -17.76 8.41 -1.47
C VAL A 223 -18.90 9.40 -1.78
N ARG A 224 -18.80 10.15 -2.90
CA ARG A 224 -19.88 11.06 -3.35
C ARG A 224 -21.17 10.34 -3.69
N LEU A 225 -21.09 9.14 -4.24
CA LEU A 225 -22.24 8.28 -4.50
C LEU A 225 -22.90 7.79 -3.20
N ALA A 226 -22.10 7.38 -2.22
CA ALA A 226 -22.54 6.72 -0.98
C ALA A 226 -23.08 7.70 0.08
N ARG A 227 -22.36 8.79 0.34
CA ARG A 227 -22.60 9.71 1.46
C ARG A 227 -24.02 10.29 1.51
N PRO A 228 -24.64 10.78 0.41
CA PRO A 228 -26.02 11.31 0.45
C PRO A 228 -27.08 10.24 0.77
N ARG A 229 -26.70 8.96 0.70
CA ARG A 229 -27.55 7.79 0.97
C ARG A 229 -27.33 7.21 2.37
N GLY A 230 -26.46 7.83 3.17
CA GLY A 230 -26.09 7.32 4.49
C GLY A 230 -25.33 5.99 4.45
N ILE A 231 -24.62 5.71 3.35
CA ILE A 231 -23.80 4.51 3.17
C ILE A 231 -22.35 4.85 3.56
N GLU A 232 -21.78 4.05 4.43
CA GLU A 232 -20.37 4.18 4.83
C GLU A 232 -19.44 3.58 3.75
N VAL A 233 -18.29 4.22 3.53
CA VAL A 233 -17.29 3.72 2.58
C VAL A 233 -16.02 3.34 3.34
N PHE A 234 -15.69 2.05 3.35
CA PHE A 234 -14.47 1.51 3.93
C PHE A 234 -13.41 1.38 2.83
N VAL A 235 -12.30 2.08 2.99
CA VAL A 235 -11.24 2.10 1.99
C VAL A 235 -10.07 1.23 2.42
N ASP A 236 -9.82 0.17 1.66
CA ASP A 236 -8.61 -0.64 1.79
C ASP A 236 -7.45 0.04 1.06
N GLY A 237 -6.61 0.71 1.83
CA GLY A 237 -5.42 1.43 1.35
C GLY A 237 -4.13 0.60 1.33
N ALA A 238 -4.19 -0.72 1.56
CA ALA A 238 -3.02 -1.57 1.75
C ALA A 238 -1.97 -1.44 0.63
N HIS A 239 -2.38 -1.09 -0.58
CA HIS A 239 -1.49 -0.91 -1.72
C HIS A 239 -1.33 0.54 -2.19
N ALA A 240 -1.98 1.52 -1.55
CA ALA A 240 -2.01 2.88 -2.05
C ALA A 240 -1.13 3.86 -1.27
N PHE A 241 -1.15 3.82 0.06
CA PHE A 241 -0.35 4.74 0.88
C PHE A 241 1.14 4.60 0.59
N ALA A 242 1.79 5.72 0.31
CA ALA A 242 3.19 5.82 -0.10
C ALA A 242 3.57 5.08 -1.41
N HIS A 243 2.58 4.61 -2.20
CA HIS A 243 2.77 4.07 -3.54
C HIS A 243 2.73 5.18 -4.60
N PHE A 244 1.74 6.05 -4.49
CA PHE A 244 1.56 7.24 -5.32
C PHE A 244 1.06 8.41 -4.45
N PRO A 245 1.23 9.67 -4.90
CA PRO A 245 0.80 10.83 -4.12
C PRO A 245 -0.72 10.97 -4.12
N PHE A 246 -1.29 11.16 -2.94
CA PHE A 246 -2.68 11.56 -2.71
C PHE A 246 -2.83 12.04 -1.27
N THR A 247 -3.92 12.71 -0.96
CA THR A 247 -4.29 13.16 0.39
C THR A 247 -5.68 12.66 0.78
N ARG A 248 -5.95 12.59 2.07
CA ARG A 248 -7.29 12.26 2.58
C ARG A 248 -8.36 13.22 2.04
N ASP A 249 -8.04 14.51 1.88
CA ASP A 249 -8.98 15.50 1.35
C ASP A 249 -9.35 15.25 -0.11
N GLU A 250 -8.41 14.74 -0.91
CA GLU A 250 -8.70 14.32 -2.28
C GLU A 250 -9.63 13.12 -2.34
N LEU A 251 -9.52 12.19 -1.41
CA LEU A 251 -10.42 11.03 -1.32
C LEU A 251 -11.76 11.38 -0.67
N ASP A 252 -11.76 12.33 0.26
CA ASP A 252 -12.89 12.72 1.12
C ASP A 252 -13.52 11.53 1.87
N CYS A 253 -12.75 10.47 2.12
CA CYS A 253 -13.21 9.28 2.82
C CYS A 253 -13.36 9.52 4.33
N ASP A 254 -14.20 8.68 4.97
CA ASP A 254 -14.44 8.70 6.41
C ASP A 254 -13.67 7.60 7.14
N TYR A 255 -13.27 6.54 6.42
CA TYR A 255 -12.54 5.39 6.94
C TYR A 255 -11.47 4.94 5.94
N TYR A 256 -10.28 4.63 6.45
CA TYR A 256 -9.15 4.17 5.64
C TYR A 256 -8.21 3.28 6.46
N GLY A 257 -7.92 2.09 5.96
CA GLY A 257 -6.97 1.17 6.59
C GLY A 257 -5.80 0.84 5.67
N THR A 258 -4.56 0.81 6.18
CA THR A 258 -3.40 0.50 5.35
C THR A 258 -2.29 -0.25 6.07
N SER A 259 -1.39 -0.87 5.27
CA SER A 259 -0.13 -1.46 5.72
C SER A 259 1.03 -0.56 5.37
N LEU A 260 1.94 -0.32 6.32
CA LEU A 260 3.12 0.52 6.11
C LEU A 260 4.35 -0.27 5.63
N HIS A 261 4.35 -1.60 5.83
CA HIS A 261 5.44 -2.50 5.45
C HIS A 261 5.42 -2.93 3.96
N LYS A 262 4.59 -2.27 3.12
CA LYS A 262 4.58 -2.48 1.67
C LYS A 262 5.29 -1.33 0.96
N TRP A 263 4.58 -0.24 0.72
CA TRP A 263 5.07 0.87 -0.10
C TRP A 263 5.75 1.98 0.71
N LEU A 264 5.43 2.17 2.00
CA LEU A 264 6.19 3.06 2.86
C LEU A 264 7.55 2.46 3.24
N LEU A 265 7.71 1.13 3.15
CA LEU A 265 8.95 0.41 3.50
C LEU A 265 9.26 0.47 5.00
N ALA A 266 8.23 0.58 5.82
CA ALA A 266 8.33 0.51 7.27
C ALA A 266 8.52 -0.94 7.77
N PRO A 267 8.85 -1.18 9.03
CA PRO A 267 8.99 -2.52 9.57
C PRO A 267 7.72 -3.37 9.39
N ILE A 268 7.89 -4.68 9.21
CA ILE A 268 6.78 -5.65 9.19
C ILE A 268 6.00 -5.53 10.51
N GLY A 269 4.67 -5.56 10.41
CA GLY A 269 3.82 -5.37 11.58
C GLY A 269 3.55 -3.90 11.88
N THR A 270 3.43 -3.06 10.85
CA THR A 270 3.03 -1.65 10.95
C THR A 270 1.94 -1.30 9.95
N GLY A 271 0.97 -0.50 10.39
CA GLY A 271 -0.16 -0.01 9.63
C GLY A 271 -0.78 1.22 10.29
N PHE A 272 -1.84 1.74 9.72
CA PHE A 272 -2.70 2.70 10.39
C PHE A 272 -4.17 2.54 10.01
N LEU A 273 -5.03 2.95 10.92
CA LEU A 273 -6.46 3.14 10.74
C LEU A 273 -6.77 4.63 10.85
N TYR A 274 -7.36 5.20 9.80
CA TYR A 274 -7.96 6.53 9.82
C TYR A 274 -9.46 6.41 10.04
N VAL A 275 -10.00 7.16 10.99
CA VAL A 275 -11.43 7.30 11.23
C VAL A 275 -11.74 8.78 11.45
N ARG A 276 -12.57 9.37 10.55
CA ARG A 276 -12.99 10.76 10.68
C ARG A 276 -13.56 11.02 12.08
N LYS A 277 -13.17 12.10 12.72
CA LYS A 277 -13.49 12.43 14.13
C LYS A 277 -14.95 12.22 14.49
N GLY A 278 -15.89 12.66 13.65
CA GLY A 278 -17.32 12.48 13.89
C GLY A 278 -17.86 11.06 13.74
N LYS A 279 -17.01 10.09 13.30
CA LYS A 279 -17.36 8.69 13.10
C LYS A 279 -16.78 7.75 14.17
N GLN A 280 -15.85 8.24 14.99
CA GLN A 280 -15.12 7.41 15.95
C GLN A 280 -16.05 6.74 16.98
N ARG A 281 -16.99 7.48 17.57
CA ARG A 281 -17.92 6.97 18.58
C ARG A 281 -18.77 5.80 18.07
N ALA A 282 -19.13 5.80 16.81
CA ALA A 282 -19.99 4.80 16.19
C ALA A 282 -19.25 3.53 15.75
N LEU A 283 -17.94 3.51 15.85
CA LEU A 283 -17.11 2.37 15.45
C LEU A 283 -16.49 1.72 16.70
N TRP A 284 -16.84 0.47 16.95
CA TRP A 284 -16.30 -0.31 18.07
C TRP A 284 -14.85 -0.75 17.79
N PRO A 285 -13.96 -0.74 18.80
CA PRO A 285 -12.62 -1.32 18.66
C PRO A 285 -12.69 -2.86 18.67
N LEU A 286 -11.69 -3.53 18.09
CA LEU A 286 -11.57 -4.99 18.15
C LEU A 286 -11.29 -5.51 19.57
N MET A 287 -10.48 -4.79 20.32
CA MET A 287 -10.22 -5.05 21.73
C MET A 287 -10.89 -3.96 22.55
N ALA A 288 -11.49 -4.37 23.68
CA ALA A 288 -12.29 -3.47 24.51
C ALA A 288 -11.45 -2.31 25.04
N ALA A 289 -11.98 -1.10 24.91
CA ALA A 289 -11.45 0.11 25.52
C ALA A 289 -12.45 0.67 26.53
N PRO A 290 -12.02 1.45 27.53
CA PRO A 290 -12.92 2.14 28.46
C PRO A 290 -13.87 3.11 27.73
N ALA A 291 -15.11 3.24 28.22
CA ALA A 291 -16.10 4.16 27.64
C ALA A 291 -15.63 5.63 27.59
N THR A 292 -14.70 6.01 28.47
CA THR A 292 -14.05 7.33 28.45
C THR A 292 -13.22 7.59 27.18
N MET A 293 -12.91 6.55 26.42
CA MET A 293 -12.16 6.61 25.17
C MET A 293 -13.06 6.58 23.91
N ASP A 294 -14.38 6.62 24.03
CA ASP A 294 -15.28 6.51 22.87
C ASP A 294 -14.96 7.49 21.73
N ASP A 295 -14.56 8.70 22.06
CA ASP A 295 -14.19 9.76 21.11
C ASP A 295 -12.67 9.91 20.94
N ASN A 296 -11.86 8.96 21.45
CA ASN A 296 -10.42 8.97 21.36
C ASN A 296 -9.95 7.90 20.36
N ILE A 297 -9.23 8.34 19.34
CA ILE A 297 -8.71 7.44 18.29
C ILE A 297 -7.84 6.31 18.83
N ARG A 298 -7.18 6.53 19.99
CA ARG A 298 -6.30 5.55 20.64
C ARG A 298 -7.04 4.33 21.19
N LYS A 299 -8.39 4.38 21.27
CA LYS A 299 -9.19 3.18 21.64
C LYS A 299 -8.93 2.00 20.70
N TYR A 300 -8.51 2.26 19.45
CA TYR A 300 -8.16 1.21 18.49
C TYR A 300 -6.74 0.66 18.67
N GLU A 301 -5.98 1.22 19.62
CA GLU A 301 -4.61 0.80 19.96
C GLU A 301 -4.52 0.04 21.28
N GLU A 302 -5.66 -0.24 21.92
CA GLU A 302 -5.76 -1.01 23.18
C GLU A 302 -5.50 -2.51 22.96
N ILE A 303 -4.31 -2.84 22.42
CA ILE A 303 -3.90 -4.20 22.04
C ILE A 303 -3.06 -4.92 23.10
N GLY A 304 -2.90 -4.31 24.29
CA GLY A 304 -2.04 -4.81 25.33
C GLY A 304 -0.54 -4.58 25.08
N THR A 305 0.30 -5.25 25.81
CA THR A 305 1.76 -5.09 25.73
C THR A 305 2.28 -5.49 24.34
N HIS A 306 2.93 -4.56 23.67
CA HIS A 306 3.52 -4.74 22.34
C HIS A 306 4.82 -3.94 22.21
N PRO A 307 5.72 -4.28 21.25
CA PRO A 307 6.98 -3.57 21.08
C PRO A 307 6.76 -2.19 20.44
N ALA A 308 7.02 -1.12 21.19
CA ALA A 308 6.99 0.26 20.68
C ALA A 308 8.04 0.51 19.56
N ALA A 309 9.08 -0.31 19.48
CA ALA A 309 10.17 -0.20 18.52
C ALA A 309 9.69 -0.24 17.06
N ASN A 310 8.72 -1.11 16.74
CA ASN A 310 8.16 -1.21 15.40
C ASN A 310 7.52 0.13 14.98
N HIS A 311 6.69 0.70 15.86
CA HIS A 311 5.97 1.94 15.59
C HIS A 311 6.94 3.13 15.49
N ASN A 312 7.92 3.22 16.37
CA ASN A 312 8.91 4.31 16.37
C ASN A 312 9.78 4.31 15.10
N ALA A 313 10.13 3.13 14.58
CA ALA A 313 10.92 3.01 13.35
C ALA A 313 10.17 3.48 12.08
N VAL A 314 8.84 3.63 12.13
CA VAL A 314 8.03 4.22 11.05
C VAL A 314 8.51 5.65 10.74
N ALA A 315 8.99 6.42 11.73
CA ALA A 315 9.55 7.75 11.50
C ALA A 315 10.72 7.75 10.52
N ALA A 316 11.60 6.74 10.62
CA ALA A 316 12.73 6.60 9.68
C ALA A 316 12.24 6.23 8.26
N ALA A 317 11.19 5.42 8.15
CA ALA A 317 10.59 5.08 6.86
C ALA A 317 9.91 6.28 6.20
N ILE A 318 9.21 7.13 6.97
CA ILE A 318 8.63 8.39 6.49
C ILE A 318 9.73 9.31 5.97
N ALA A 319 10.82 9.46 6.73
CA ALA A 319 11.96 10.29 6.33
C ALA A 319 12.58 9.78 5.01
N PHE A 320 12.72 8.47 4.84
CA PHE A 320 13.19 7.85 3.60
C PHE A 320 12.24 8.10 2.43
N HIS A 321 10.93 7.94 2.64
CA HIS A 321 9.92 8.22 1.63
C HIS A 321 9.95 9.68 1.18
N ARG A 322 10.04 10.63 2.11
CA ARG A 322 10.17 12.07 1.82
C ARG A 322 11.43 12.39 1.03
N ALA A 323 12.54 11.73 1.36
CA ALA A 323 13.82 11.93 0.66
C ALA A 323 13.77 11.47 -0.81
N ILE A 324 13.09 10.34 -1.09
CA ILE A 324 12.84 9.91 -2.49
C ILE A 324 11.88 10.89 -3.16
N GLY A 325 10.78 11.23 -2.48
CA GLY A 325 9.65 12.00 -3.02
C GLY A 325 8.60 11.11 -3.69
N ALA A 326 7.33 11.34 -3.36
CA ALA A 326 6.21 10.51 -3.79
C ALA A 326 6.08 10.44 -5.33
N GLU A 327 6.24 11.58 -6.01
CA GLU A 327 6.17 11.68 -7.47
C GLU A 327 7.29 10.90 -8.17
N ARG A 328 8.52 10.97 -7.66
CA ARG A 328 9.64 10.21 -8.21
C ARG A 328 9.44 8.71 -8.00
N LYS A 329 8.93 8.35 -6.85
CA LYS A 329 8.64 6.96 -6.50
C LYS A 329 7.61 6.34 -7.43
N VAL A 330 6.46 6.98 -7.63
CA VAL A 330 5.43 6.46 -8.54
C VAL A 330 5.92 6.42 -9.97
N ALA A 331 6.68 7.42 -10.43
CA ALA A 331 7.27 7.41 -11.77
C ALA A 331 8.19 6.19 -11.97
N ARG A 332 9.07 5.90 -10.98
CA ARG A 332 9.93 4.70 -11.01
C ARG A 332 9.13 3.40 -11.02
N LEU A 333 8.16 3.26 -10.14
CA LEU A 333 7.36 2.03 -10.04
C LEU A 333 6.60 1.74 -11.34
N ARG A 334 6.02 2.78 -11.95
CA ARG A 334 5.36 2.67 -13.26
C ARG A 334 6.37 2.34 -14.36
N PHE A 335 7.53 2.97 -14.38
CA PHE A 335 8.58 2.68 -15.34
C PHE A 335 9.04 1.21 -15.26
N LEU A 336 9.31 0.69 -14.07
CA LEU A 336 9.69 -0.72 -13.87
C LEU A 336 8.59 -1.67 -14.33
N ARG A 337 7.32 -1.38 -14.04
CA ARG A 337 6.16 -2.12 -14.52
C ARG A 337 6.09 -2.08 -16.06
N ASP A 338 6.16 -0.91 -16.65
CA ASP A 338 5.98 -0.74 -18.09
C ASP A 338 7.12 -1.37 -18.90
N ARG A 339 8.35 -1.39 -18.34
CA ARG A 339 9.51 -1.99 -19.01
C ARG A 339 9.29 -3.47 -19.34
N TRP A 340 8.90 -4.28 -18.38
CA TRP A 340 8.62 -5.70 -18.65
C TRP A 340 7.30 -5.89 -19.40
N ALA A 341 6.26 -5.13 -19.06
CA ALA A 341 4.93 -5.31 -19.62
C ALA A 341 4.91 -5.04 -21.14
N ARG A 342 5.46 -3.90 -21.55
CA ARG A 342 5.53 -3.53 -22.98
C ARG A 342 6.41 -4.48 -23.79
N ARG A 343 7.52 -4.93 -23.21
CA ARG A 343 8.38 -5.94 -23.85
C ARG A 343 7.64 -7.25 -24.06
N LEU A 344 6.92 -7.75 -23.04
CA LEU A 344 6.13 -8.98 -23.17
C LEU A 344 5.01 -8.85 -24.20
N ILE A 345 4.33 -7.71 -24.24
CA ILE A 345 3.30 -7.43 -25.26
C ILE A 345 3.94 -7.46 -26.67
N ALA A 346 5.03 -6.75 -26.88
CA ALA A 346 5.67 -6.60 -28.19
C ALA A 346 6.23 -7.92 -28.72
N GLU A 347 6.90 -8.71 -27.87
CA GLU A 347 7.59 -9.94 -28.27
C GLU A 347 6.73 -11.21 -28.06
N GLY A 348 5.59 -11.12 -27.38
CA GLY A 348 4.73 -12.25 -27.01
C GLY A 348 3.83 -12.78 -28.12
N LYS A 349 3.94 -12.25 -29.35
CA LYS A 349 3.20 -12.72 -30.56
C LYS A 349 1.68 -12.85 -30.35
N GLY A 350 1.07 -11.88 -29.67
CA GLY A 350 -0.36 -11.85 -29.39
C GLY A 350 -0.84 -12.78 -28.26
N ARG A 351 0.06 -13.53 -27.61
CA ARG A 351 -0.27 -14.44 -26.53
C ARG A 351 -0.23 -13.79 -25.14
N VAL A 352 0.14 -12.52 -25.03
CA VAL A 352 0.31 -11.80 -23.78
C VAL A 352 -0.75 -10.72 -23.65
N ARG A 353 -1.48 -10.76 -22.54
CA ARG A 353 -2.43 -9.72 -22.16
C ARG A 353 -2.03 -9.15 -20.79
N VAL A 354 -1.80 -7.85 -20.73
CA VAL A 354 -1.56 -7.14 -19.47
C VAL A 354 -2.88 -6.53 -19.02
N LEU A 355 -3.34 -6.93 -17.82
CA LEU A 355 -4.64 -6.51 -17.30
C LEU A 355 -4.54 -5.26 -16.39
N THR A 356 -3.34 -4.73 -16.20
CA THR A 356 -3.12 -3.44 -15.56
C THR A 356 -3.27 -2.32 -16.58
N PRO A 357 -3.96 -1.21 -16.28
CA PRO A 357 -4.01 -0.06 -17.19
C PRO A 357 -2.62 0.57 -17.35
N LEU A 358 -1.96 0.38 -18.52
CA LEU A 358 -0.60 0.90 -18.74
C LEU A 358 -0.61 2.37 -19.17
N ASP A 359 -1.55 2.76 -20.04
CA ASP A 359 -1.62 4.10 -20.63
C ASP A 359 -2.63 5.03 -19.90
N SER A 360 -2.87 4.75 -18.61
CA SER A 360 -3.81 5.48 -17.76
C SER A 360 -3.16 5.89 -16.46
N PRO A 361 -3.49 7.07 -15.90
CA PRO A 361 -3.13 7.44 -14.54
C PRO A 361 -3.70 6.48 -13.50
N ASP A 362 -4.75 5.71 -13.85
CA ASP A 362 -5.40 4.74 -12.97
C ASP A 362 -4.61 3.42 -12.84
N GLY A 363 -3.48 3.26 -13.52
CA GLY A 363 -2.56 2.14 -13.36
C GLY A 363 -1.49 2.42 -12.30
N ALA A 364 -1.42 1.58 -11.26
CA ALA A 364 -0.37 1.65 -10.24
C ALA A 364 0.94 0.98 -10.70
N GLY A 365 1.96 0.92 -9.83
CA GLY A 365 3.21 0.19 -10.09
C GLY A 365 3.10 -1.34 -9.97
N ILE A 366 1.93 -1.87 -9.63
CA ILE A 366 1.58 -3.29 -9.67
C ILE A 366 1.24 -3.66 -11.10
N GLY A 367 1.81 -4.73 -11.65
CA GLY A 367 1.44 -5.25 -12.95
C GLY A 367 0.87 -6.65 -12.88
N PHE A 368 -0.07 -6.97 -13.77
CA PHE A 368 -0.64 -8.30 -13.91
C PHE A 368 -0.60 -8.75 -15.37
N VAL A 369 -0.09 -9.95 -15.62
CA VAL A 369 0.01 -10.52 -16.95
C VAL A 369 -0.66 -11.88 -17.03
N SER A 370 -1.54 -12.04 -18.03
CA SER A 370 -2.11 -13.30 -18.45
C SER A 370 -1.40 -13.77 -19.74
N ILE A 371 -1.07 -15.05 -19.83
CA ILE A 371 -0.28 -15.59 -20.95
C ILE A 371 -0.99 -16.81 -21.51
N ASP A 372 -1.49 -16.68 -22.73
CA ASP A 372 -2.22 -17.76 -23.40
C ASP A 372 -1.31 -18.98 -23.65
N GLY A 373 -1.79 -20.15 -23.24
CA GLY A 373 -1.07 -21.42 -23.40
C GLY A 373 0.01 -21.70 -22.35
N LEU A 374 0.13 -20.87 -21.31
CA LEU A 374 0.94 -21.15 -20.12
C LEU A 374 0.07 -21.18 -18.86
N ASP A 375 0.14 -22.26 -18.10
CA ASP A 375 -0.46 -22.33 -16.79
C ASP A 375 0.31 -21.40 -15.84
N HIS A 376 -0.40 -20.44 -15.22
CA HIS A 376 0.20 -19.39 -14.39
C HIS A 376 0.83 -19.93 -13.10
N ASN A 377 0.27 -21.00 -12.52
CA ASN A 377 0.84 -21.63 -11.32
C ASN A 377 2.15 -22.35 -11.65
N LYS A 378 2.16 -23.11 -12.77
CA LYS A 378 3.38 -23.75 -13.26
C LYS A 378 4.44 -22.73 -13.65
N LEU A 379 4.02 -21.62 -14.30
CA LEU A 379 4.95 -20.53 -14.64
C LEU A 379 5.55 -19.91 -13.38
N GLY A 380 4.74 -19.60 -12.37
CA GLY A 380 5.25 -19.05 -11.10
C GLY A 380 6.22 -20.00 -10.38
N ALA A 381 5.90 -21.30 -10.32
CA ALA A 381 6.77 -22.33 -9.75
C ALA A 381 8.09 -22.44 -10.53
N TRP A 382 8.02 -22.50 -11.86
CA TRP A 382 9.18 -22.57 -12.74
C TRP A 382 10.08 -21.34 -12.63
N LEU A 383 9.52 -20.13 -12.59
CA LEU A 383 10.27 -18.89 -12.35
C LEU A 383 11.01 -18.94 -11.02
N HIS A 384 10.35 -19.42 -9.97
CA HIS A 384 10.96 -19.51 -8.64
C HIS A 384 12.05 -20.60 -8.58
N GLU A 385 11.73 -21.82 -8.96
CA GLU A 385 12.60 -22.98 -8.77
C GLU A 385 13.81 -22.99 -9.71
N LYS A 386 13.60 -22.65 -10.98
CA LYS A 386 14.64 -22.69 -12.02
C LYS A 386 15.38 -21.37 -12.19
N HIS A 387 14.73 -20.25 -11.94
CA HIS A 387 15.29 -18.92 -12.22
C HIS A 387 15.40 -18.00 -11.00
N ARG A 388 14.97 -18.49 -9.82
CA ARG A 388 15.05 -17.75 -8.56
C ARG A 388 14.32 -16.38 -8.62
N ILE A 389 13.20 -16.33 -9.36
CA ILE A 389 12.35 -15.14 -9.52
C ILE A 389 11.04 -15.38 -8.78
N ILE A 390 10.75 -14.55 -7.78
CA ILE A 390 9.53 -14.62 -6.98
C ILE A 390 8.47 -13.72 -7.59
N THR A 391 7.33 -14.30 -8.00
CA THR A 391 6.14 -13.62 -8.48
C THR A 391 4.92 -14.13 -7.71
N THR A 392 3.72 -13.62 -8.02
CA THR A 392 2.49 -14.14 -7.40
C THR A 392 1.55 -14.66 -8.48
N PRO A 393 1.44 -15.99 -8.68
CA PRO A 393 0.37 -16.57 -9.45
C PRO A 393 -0.99 -16.24 -8.82
N ILE A 394 -1.96 -15.87 -9.64
CA ILE A 394 -3.33 -15.54 -9.21
C ILE A 394 -4.32 -16.30 -10.08
N THR A 395 -5.22 -17.02 -9.41
CA THR A 395 -6.42 -17.58 -10.01
C THR A 395 -7.62 -16.79 -9.52
N HIS A 396 -8.30 -16.11 -10.42
CA HIS A 396 -9.54 -15.38 -10.15
C HIS A 396 -10.66 -15.97 -11.02
N GLU A 397 -11.92 -15.79 -10.64
CA GLU A 397 -13.05 -16.33 -11.39
C GLU A 397 -13.16 -15.79 -12.83
N GLU A 398 -12.70 -14.57 -13.08
CA GLU A 398 -12.79 -13.88 -14.37
C GLU A 398 -11.46 -13.88 -15.15
N PHE A 399 -10.32 -14.07 -14.48
CA PHE A 399 -9.01 -14.05 -15.10
C PHE A 399 -7.97 -14.85 -14.30
N SER A 400 -6.89 -15.23 -14.96
CA SER A 400 -5.77 -15.86 -14.30
C SER A 400 -4.45 -15.40 -14.91
N GLY A 401 -3.39 -15.41 -14.12
CA GLY A 401 -2.08 -14.95 -14.57
C GLY A 401 -1.09 -14.76 -13.43
N VAL A 402 -0.11 -13.91 -13.66
CA VAL A 402 0.97 -13.63 -12.71
C VAL A 402 0.98 -12.15 -12.38
N ARG A 403 0.92 -11.84 -11.08
CA ARG A 403 1.16 -10.50 -10.56
C ARG A 403 2.65 -10.27 -10.36
N VAL A 404 3.13 -9.11 -10.82
CA VAL A 404 4.52 -8.67 -10.78
C VAL A 404 4.58 -7.32 -10.08
N THR A 405 5.25 -7.25 -8.94
CA THR A 405 5.32 -6.04 -8.11
C THR A 405 6.77 -5.71 -7.78
N PRO A 406 7.48 -4.97 -8.66
CA PRO A 406 8.79 -4.41 -8.35
C PRO A 406 8.69 -3.34 -7.26
N ASN A 407 9.83 -2.96 -6.65
CA ASN A 407 9.90 -1.82 -5.75
C ASN A 407 11.11 -0.93 -6.10
N VAL A 408 11.31 0.17 -5.41
CA VAL A 408 12.36 1.17 -5.69
C VAL A 408 13.78 0.59 -5.65
N TYR A 409 14.00 -0.52 -4.96
CA TYR A 409 15.27 -1.21 -4.91
C TYR A 409 15.49 -2.25 -6.03
N THR A 410 14.44 -2.54 -6.82
CA THR A 410 14.51 -3.48 -7.96
C THR A 410 15.36 -2.86 -9.08
N THR A 411 16.30 -3.65 -9.62
CA THR A 411 17.19 -3.23 -10.70
C THR A 411 16.56 -3.46 -12.08
N LEU A 412 17.11 -2.80 -13.10
CA LEU A 412 16.68 -3.05 -14.49
C LEU A 412 17.03 -4.46 -14.95
N ASP A 413 18.19 -4.98 -14.54
CA ASP A 413 18.61 -6.34 -14.88
C ASP A 413 17.65 -7.39 -14.32
N GLU A 414 17.12 -7.18 -13.09
CA GLU A 414 16.11 -8.06 -12.50
C GLU A 414 14.79 -8.05 -13.31
N ILE A 415 14.38 -6.88 -13.77
CA ILE A 415 13.18 -6.72 -14.61
C ILE A 415 13.37 -7.33 -16.00
N ASP A 416 14.52 -7.09 -16.61
CA ASP A 416 14.85 -7.64 -17.93
C ASP A 416 15.00 -9.15 -17.90
N LEU A 417 15.61 -9.71 -16.85
CA LEU A 417 15.69 -11.15 -16.61
C LEU A 417 14.31 -11.79 -16.52
N PHE A 418 13.39 -11.18 -15.74
CA PHE A 418 12.01 -11.68 -15.66
C PHE A 418 11.37 -11.74 -17.05
N ALA A 419 11.42 -10.63 -17.81
CA ALA A 419 10.81 -10.56 -19.13
C ALA A 419 11.45 -11.60 -20.09
N GLU A 420 12.76 -11.75 -20.07
CA GLU A 420 13.49 -12.72 -20.89
C GLU A 420 13.07 -14.17 -20.59
N ARG A 421 12.95 -14.53 -19.29
CA ARG A 421 12.55 -15.88 -18.87
C ARG A 421 11.10 -16.18 -19.30
N VAL A 422 10.19 -15.25 -19.11
CA VAL A 422 8.79 -15.41 -19.58
C VAL A 422 8.74 -15.58 -21.11
N LEU A 423 9.47 -14.78 -21.88
CA LEU A 423 9.57 -14.94 -23.34
C LEU A 423 10.23 -16.25 -23.75
N GLY A 424 11.21 -16.72 -22.99
CA GLY A 424 11.81 -18.04 -23.16
C GLY A 424 10.78 -19.17 -22.97
N ALA A 425 10.00 -19.11 -21.90
CA ALA A 425 8.91 -20.04 -21.63
C ALA A 425 7.83 -20.03 -22.74
N LEU A 426 7.53 -18.86 -23.29
CA LEU A 426 6.61 -18.73 -24.43
C LEU A 426 7.10 -19.42 -25.70
N ARG A 427 8.43 -19.45 -25.92
CA ARG A 427 9.05 -20.07 -27.11
C ARG A 427 9.29 -21.56 -26.96
N GLN A 428 9.69 -22.01 -25.77
CA GLN A 428 10.26 -23.35 -25.53
C GLN A 428 9.44 -24.21 -24.56
N GLY A 429 8.43 -23.63 -23.89
CA GLY A 429 7.71 -24.25 -22.80
C GLY A 429 8.44 -24.10 -21.46
N LEU A 430 7.90 -24.75 -20.42
CA LEU A 430 8.41 -24.73 -19.04
C LEU A 430 9.31 -25.96 -18.80
N ALA A 431 10.35 -26.11 -19.58
CA ALA A 431 11.29 -27.24 -19.44
C ALA A 431 12.30 -27.03 -18.30
#